data_08faf6068f1567af66cb9a261f4b6848
#
_entry.id   08faf6068f1567af66cb9a261f4b6848
#
_cell.length_a   1.000
_cell.length_b   1.000
_cell.length_c   1.000
_cell.angle_alpha   90.00
_cell.angle_beta   90.00
_cell.angle_gamma   90.00
#
_symmetry.space_group_name_H-M   'P 1'
#
loop_
_entity.id
_entity.type
_entity.pdbx_description
1 polymer ?
#
loop_
_entity_poly.entity_id
_entity_poly.type
_entity_poly.pdbx_seq_one_letter_code
_entity_poly.pdbx_strand_id
1 'polypeptide(L)'
;MQDMAGVDAAFGTKTEMVKRVFYQCVENDADEVARIRAILGDRFVQEKPRMIAEDFSYYQLGVPGVFVFCGCRDEKHTSPLHADTFDFDERALVTGLALFIGLVNQRA
;
A
#
# COMPACT_ATOMS: atom_id res chain seq x y z
N MET A 1 -24.54 -1.12 -8.50
CA MET A 1 -25.93 -1.05 -7.99
C MET A 1 -26.92 -1.88 -8.79
N GLN A 2 -26.78 -2.00 -10.11
CA GLN A 2 -27.68 -2.85 -10.93
C GLN A 2 -27.67 -4.32 -10.53
N ASP A 3 -26.50 -4.87 -10.18
CA ASP A 3 -26.35 -6.28 -9.81
C ASP A 3 -27.10 -6.66 -8.52
N MET A 4 -27.15 -5.74 -7.55
CA MET A 4 -27.86 -5.96 -6.28
C MET A 4 -29.38 -6.03 -6.48
N ALA A 5 -29.91 -5.18 -7.35
CA ALA A 5 -31.35 -5.21 -7.67
C ALA A 5 -31.76 -6.52 -8.36
N GLY A 6 -30.86 -7.09 -9.19
CA GLY A 6 -31.07 -8.39 -9.81
C GLY A 6 -31.11 -9.54 -8.79
N VAL A 7 -30.21 -9.54 -7.83
CA VAL A 7 -30.19 -10.53 -6.74
C VAL A 7 -31.44 -10.38 -5.87
N ASP A 8 -31.81 -9.16 -5.50
CA ASP A 8 -33.01 -8.89 -4.70
C ASP A 8 -34.27 -9.42 -5.39
N ALA A 9 -34.39 -9.17 -6.69
CA ALA A 9 -35.53 -9.67 -7.48
C ALA A 9 -35.55 -11.20 -7.57
N ALA A 10 -34.40 -11.85 -7.72
CA ALA A 10 -34.29 -13.29 -7.87
C ALA A 10 -34.61 -14.04 -6.57
N PHE A 11 -34.26 -13.46 -5.42
CA PHE A 11 -34.37 -14.13 -4.11
C PHE A 11 -35.46 -13.53 -3.19
N GLY A 12 -36.21 -12.53 -3.65
CA GLY A 12 -37.26 -11.86 -2.85
C GLY A 12 -36.66 -11.10 -1.65
N THR A 13 -35.43 -10.66 -1.73
CA THR A 13 -34.73 -9.87 -0.70
C THR A 13 -34.86 -8.38 -0.95
N LYS A 14 -34.45 -7.58 0.01
CA LYS A 14 -34.28 -6.13 -0.13
C LYS A 14 -32.94 -5.74 0.48
N THR A 15 -32.06 -5.22 -0.36
CA THR A 15 -30.73 -4.78 0.07
C THR A 15 -30.71 -3.27 0.28
N GLU A 16 -30.23 -2.85 1.45
CA GLU A 16 -29.91 -1.46 1.74
C GLU A 16 -28.38 -1.31 1.81
N MET A 17 -27.82 -0.42 0.99
CA MET A 17 -26.41 -0.13 1.00
C MET A 17 -26.13 1.12 1.83
N VAL A 18 -25.41 0.96 2.92
CA VAL A 18 -24.89 2.06 3.74
C VAL A 18 -23.39 2.20 3.49
N LYS A 19 -22.99 3.26 2.79
CA LYS A 19 -21.57 3.58 2.56
C LYS A 19 -21.05 4.44 3.70
N ARG A 20 -20.23 3.86 4.58
CA ARG A 20 -19.66 4.56 5.75
C ARG A 20 -18.25 5.07 5.51
N VAL A 21 -17.43 4.30 4.80
CA VAL A 21 -16.02 4.61 4.52
C VAL A 21 -15.74 4.33 3.04
N PHE A 22 -14.93 5.15 2.43
CA PHE A 22 -14.49 4.97 1.07
C PHE A 22 -13.00 5.29 0.96
N TYR A 23 -12.20 4.27 0.70
CA TYR A 23 -10.80 4.45 0.33
C TYR A 23 -10.69 4.69 -1.16
N GLN A 24 -9.92 5.69 -1.53
CA GLN A 24 -9.47 5.83 -2.91
C GLN A 24 -8.32 4.85 -3.17
N CYS A 25 -8.04 4.58 -4.45
CA CYS A 25 -6.82 3.83 -4.79
C CYS A 25 -5.60 4.63 -4.37
N VAL A 26 -4.58 3.96 -3.85
CA VAL A 26 -3.25 4.52 -3.73
C VAL A 26 -2.66 4.59 -5.13
N GLU A 27 -2.39 5.79 -5.62
CA GLU A 27 -1.74 6.04 -6.90
C GLU A 27 -0.41 6.76 -6.66
N ASN A 28 0.67 6.02 -6.79
CA ASN A 28 2.00 6.53 -6.51
C ASN A 28 2.39 7.63 -7.51
N ASP A 29 2.81 8.78 -7.00
CA ASP A 29 3.29 9.89 -7.81
C ASP A 29 4.54 9.50 -8.60
N ALA A 30 4.56 9.78 -9.91
CA ALA A 30 5.60 9.31 -10.81
C ALA A 30 6.98 9.95 -10.52
N ASP A 31 7.01 11.22 -10.15
CA ASP A 31 8.24 11.94 -9.86
C ASP A 31 8.84 11.46 -8.54
N GLU A 32 8.00 11.25 -7.53
CA GLU A 32 8.44 10.70 -6.25
C GLU A 32 8.90 9.24 -6.38
N VAL A 33 8.26 8.43 -7.24
CA VAL A 33 8.73 7.07 -7.57
C VAL A 33 10.11 7.12 -8.23
N ALA A 34 10.33 8.04 -9.16
CA ALA A 34 11.64 8.21 -9.82
C ALA A 34 12.74 8.58 -8.81
N ARG A 35 12.43 9.43 -7.83
CA ARG A 35 13.35 9.80 -6.74
C ARG A 35 13.70 8.60 -5.87
N ILE A 36 12.69 7.84 -5.44
CA ILE A 36 12.90 6.63 -4.63
C ILE A 36 13.75 5.61 -5.40
N ARG A 37 13.48 5.43 -6.69
CA ARG A 37 14.27 4.55 -7.56
C ARG A 37 15.74 4.99 -7.62
N ALA A 38 16.01 6.28 -7.72
CA ALA A 38 17.38 6.80 -7.74
C ALA A 38 18.11 6.56 -6.41
N ILE A 39 17.41 6.67 -5.28
CA ILE A 39 17.99 6.38 -3.95
C ILE A 39 18.28 4.90 -3.75
N LEU A 40 17.35 4.03 -4.14
CA LEU A 40 17.43 2.60 -3.87
C LEU A 40 18.30 1.84 -4.89
N GLY A 41 18.44 2.35 -6.11
CA GLY A 41 19.19 1.68 -7.18
C GLY A 41 18.69 0.26 -7.42
N ASP A 42 19.58 -0.72 -7.42
CA ASP A 42 19.26 -2.15 -7.66
C ASP A 42 18.34 -2.77 -6.61
N ARG A 43 18.16 -2.12 -5.46
CA ARG A 43 17.20 -2.57 -4.43
C ARG A 43 15.77 -2.19 -4.73
N PHE A 44 15.53 -1.33 -5.72
CA PHE A 44 14.18 -0.96 -6.14
C PHE A 44 13.56 -2.08 -6.98
N VAL A 45 12.41 -2.59 -6.55
CA VAL A 45 11.62 -3.57 -7.29
C VAL A 45 10.26 -2.95 -7.64
N GLN A 46 9.90 -3.00 -8.91
CA GLN A 46 8.59 -2.57 -9.37
C GLN A 46 7.56 -3.66 -9.06
N GLU A 47 6.65 -3.38 -8.14
CA GLU A 47 5.53 -4.27 -7.83
C GLU A 47 4.36 -4.07 -8.79
N LYS A 48 3.57 -5.14 -8.95
CA LYS A 48 2.27 -5.07 -9.64
C LYS A 48 1.23 -4.46 -8.70
N PRO A 49 0.16 -3.86 -9.23
CA PRO A 49 -0.95 -3.39 -8.42
C PRO A 49 -1.49 -4.49 -7.50
N ARG A 50 -1.73 -4.15 -6.24
CA ARG A 50 -2.27 -5.07 -5.23
C ARG A 50 -3.69 -4.66 -4.87
N MET A 51 -4.56 -5.66 -4.74
CA MET A 51 -5.96 -5.46 -4.33
C MET A 51 -6.04 -5.46 -2.79
N ILE A 52 -5.53 -4.37 -2.19
CA ILE A 52 -5.55 -4.15 -0.74
C ILE A 52 -6.18 -2.79 -0.44
N ALA A 53 -6.70 -2.62 0.76
CA ALA A 53 -7.15 -1.33 1.27
C ALA A 53 -6.01 -0.67 2.05
N GLU A 54 -5.81 0.62 1.81
CA GLU A 54 -4.76 1.40 2.46
C GLU A 54 -5.22 2.85 2.68
N ASP A 55 -5.13 3.35 3.91
CA ASP A 55 -5.56 4.69 4.26
C ASP A 55 -4.58 5.78 3.83
N PHE A 56 -3.37 5.42 3.43
CA PHE A 56 -2.39 6.33 2.83
C PHE A 56 -2.96 7.13 1.66
N SER A 57 -3.94 6.58 0.94
CA SER A 57 -4.64 7.27 -0.14
C SER A 57 -5.26 8.61 0.27
N TYR A 58 -5.61 8.79 1.54
CA TYR A 58 -6.12 10.06 2.04
C TYR A 58 -5.07 11.17 2.08
N TYR A 59 -3.80 10.83 2.39
CA TYR A 59 -2.71 11.80 2.34
C TYR A 59 -2.47 12.29 0.91
N GLN A 60 -2.65 11.41 -0.08
CA GLN A 60 -2.48 11.74 -1.49
C GLN A 60 -3.56 12.69 -2.04
N LEU A 61 -4.63 12.93 -1.32
CA LEU A 61 -5.60 13.98 -1.68
C LEU A 61 -5.03 15.40 -1.51
N GLY A 62 -4.03 15.57 -0.67
CA GLY A 62 -3.44 16.88 -0.35
C GLY A 62 -2.02 17.08 -0.88
N VAL A 63 -1.26 16.00 -1.03
CA VAL A 63 0.15 16.06 -1.41
C VAL A 63 0.54 14.85 -2.28
N PRO A 64 1.46 15.04 -3.25
CA PRO A 64 2.06 13.90 -3.95
C PRO A 64 2.72 12.95 -2.96
N GLY A 65 2.55 11.65 -3.17
CA GLY A 65 3.10 10.67 -2.25
C GLY A 65 3.31 9.30 -2.88
N VAL A 66 4.16 8.50 -2.25
CA VAL A 66 4.45 7.13 -2.65
C VAL A 66 4.30 6.19 -1.47
N PHE A 67 3.53 5.15 -1.65
CA PHE A 67 3.44 4.03 -0.74
C PHE A 67 4.44 2.94 -1.18
N VAL A 68 5.34 2.56 -0.28
CA VAL A 68 6.43 1.63 -0.56
C VAL A 68 6.33 0.43 0.37
N PHE A 69 6.39 -0.78 -0.20
CA PHE A 69 6.60 -1.98 0.59
C PHE A 69 8.08 -2.17 0.88
N CYS A 70 8.42 -2.33 2.15
CA CYS A 70 9.76 -2.73 2.56
C CYS A 70 9.80 -4.25 2.74
N GLY A 71 10.61 -4.94 1.92
CA GLY A 71 10.79 -6.39 2.03
C GLY A 71 11.45 -6.75 3.36
N CYS A 72 10.78 -7.56 4.17
CA CYS A 72 11.23 -7.93 5.51
C CYS A 72 11.16 -9.45 5.77
N ARG A 73 10.88 -10.24 4.72
CA ARG A 73 10.77 -11.71 4.79
C ARG A 73 12.10 -12.37 4.46
N ASP A 74 12.44 -13.41 5.21
CA ASP A 74 13.55 -14.33 4.91
C ASP A 74 13.14 -15.78 5.20
N GLU A 75 14.10 -16.70 5.28
CA GLU A 75 13.85 -18.12 5.53
C GLU A 75 13.25 -18.40 6.92
N LYS A 76 13.47 -17.52 7.90
CA LYS A 76 12.96 -17.65 9.28
C LYS A 76 11.68 -16.87 9.50
N HIS A 77 11.56 -15.70 8.88
CA HIS A 77 10.44 -14.78 9.03
C HIS A 77 9.48 -14.95 7.85
N THR A 78 8.60 -15.95 7.92
CA THR A 78 7.72 -16.36 6.82
C THR A 78 6.25 -16.05 7.03
N SER A 79 5.87 -15.62 8.23
CA SER A 79 4.49 -15.29 8.56
C SER A 79 3.97 -14.14 7.68
N PRO A 80 2.70 -14.21 7.23
CA PRO A 80 2.11 -13.14 6.45
C PRO A 80 1.82 -11.92 7.32
N LEU A 81 1.67 -10.75 6.68
CA LEU A 81 1.17 -9.55 7.33
C LEU A 81 -0.17 -9.82 8.02
N HIS A 82 -0.38 -9.20 9.18
CA HIS A 82 -1.58 -9.32 10.01
C HIS A 82 -1.81 -10.69 10.65
N ALA A 83 -0.87 -11.64 10.57
CA ALA A 83 -0.91 -12.84 11.38
C ALA A 83 -0.51 -12.52 12.84
N ASP A 84 -1.07 -13.24 13.80
CA ASP A 84 -0.70 -13.17 15.22
C ASP A 84 0.75 -13.63 15.48
N THR A 85 1.29 -14.42 14.55
CA THR A 85 2.68 -14.90 14.53
C THR A 85 3.60 -14.05 13.65
N PHE A 86 3.13 -12.85 13.23
CA PHE A 86 3.95 -12.00 12.37
C PHE A 86 5.23 -11.59 13.06
N ASP A 87 6.32 -11.84 12.38
CA ASP A 87 7.67 -11.44 12.74
C ASP A 87 8.45 -11.09 11.47
N PHE A 88 9.52 -10.32 11.59
CA PHE A 88 10.27 -9.84 10.42
C PHE A 88 11.75 -9.69 10.72
N ASP A 89 12.55 -9.76 9.66
CA ASP A 89 13.97 -9.48 9.73
C ASP A 89 14.22 -8.00 10.05
N GLU A 90 14.71 -7.70 11.24
CA GLU A 90 14.98 -6.34 11.70
C GLU A 90 15.96 -5.56 10.82
N ARG A 91 16.74 -6.22 9.97
CA ARG A 91 17.59 -5.56 8.97
C ARG A 91 16.78 -4.71 7.99
N ALA A 92 15.47 -5.01 7.82
CA ALA A 92 14.56 -4.19 7.05
C ALA A 92 14.44 -2.76 7.59
N LEU A 93 14.55 -2.56 8.90
CA LEU A 93 14.51 -1.24 9.54
C LEU A 93 15.67 -0.34 9.06
N VAL A 94 16.86 -0.91 8.86
CA VAL A 94 18.02 -0.17 8.33
C VAL A 94 17.75 0.27 6.89
N THR A 95 17.12 -0.57 6.08
CA THR A 95 16.76 -0.24 4.69
C THR A 95 15.72 0.87 4.65
N GLY A 96 14.67 0.78 5.48
CA GLY A 96 13.65 1.82 5.58
C GLY A 96 14.24 3.16 6.04
N LEU A 97 15.06 3.15 7.08
CA LEU A 97 15.74 4.35 7.59
C LEU A 97 16.65 4.99 6.53
N ALA A 98 17.43 4.19 5.81
CA ALA A 98 18.28 4.68 4.74
C ALA A 98 17.51 5.36 3.63
N LEU A 99 16.33 4.84 3.26
CA LEU A 99 15.43 5.47 2.30
C LEU A 99 14.97 6.85 2.79
N PHE A 100 14.49 6.96 4.03
CA PHE A 100 14.05 8.24 4.59
C PHE A 100 15.17 9.27 4.66
N ILE A 101 16.38 8.87 5.10
CA ILE A 101 17.57 9.74 5.09
C ILE A 101 17.88 10.20 3.67
N GLY A 102 17.84 9.31 2.69
CA GLY A 102 18.05 9.65 1.29
C GLY A 102 17.05 10.67 0.77
N LEU A 103 15.76 10.51 1.10
CA LEU A 103 14.70 11.43 0.70
C LEU A 103 14.87 12.83 1.31
N VAL A 104 15.25 12.90 2.58
CA VAL A 104 15.50 14.19 3.27
C VAL A 104 16.70 14.90 2.64
N ASN A 105 17.81 14.21 2.43
CA ASN A 105 19.03 14.79 1.87
C ASN A 105 18.88 15.29 0.42
N GLN A 106 17.96 14.72 -0.35
CA GLN A 106 17.70 15.20 -1.71
C GLN A 106 16.82 16.48 -1.77
N ARG A 107 16.19 16.84 -0.64
CA ARG A 107 15.40 18.08 -0.53
C ARG A 107 16.19 19.25 0.07
N ALA A 108 17.35 18.97 0.64
CA ALA A 108 18.27 19.97 1.18
C ALA A 108 19.18 20.52 0.09
#